data_4722da4e116312328e3585b7ccba63fd
#
_entry.id   4722da4e116312328e3585b7ccba63fd
#
_cell.length_a   1.000
_cell.length_b   1.000
_cell.length_c   1.000
_cell.angle_alpha   90.00
_cell.angle_beta   90.00
_cell.angle_gamma   90.00
#
_symmetry.space_group_name_H-M   'P 1'
#
loop_
_entity.id
_entity.type
_entity.pdbx_description
1 polymer ?
#
loop_
_entity_poly.entity_id
_entity_poly.type
_entity_poly.pdbx_seq_one_letter_code
_entity_poly.pdbx_strand_id
1 'polypeptide(L)'
;MGIKHFKTAEFDAAVAAAPLAMVDFWADWCGPCKMLSPVIESLADQYKGKVLVGKVNVDEEPDLARRFGVMSIPTVVFLKNGQEFDRKVGVMPPRRLAACWTPTCELPRAVRTVQRREIR
;
A
#
# COMPACT_ATOMS: atom_id res chain seq x y z
N MET A 1 -5.40 15.04 -4.26
CA MET A 1 -4.51 14.98 -5.08
C MET A 1 -3.28 14.41 -4.61
N GLY A 2 -2.52 13.99 -4.35
CA GLY A 2 -1.29 13.42 -3.91
C GLY A 2 -1.06 11.98 -4.32
N ILE A 3 -1.96 11.44 -5.12
CA ILE A 3 -1.78 10.06 -5.53
C ILE A 3 -0.91 10.00 -6.77
N LYS A 4 0.11 9.14 -6.71
CA LYS A 4 0.99 8.92 -7.83
C LYS A 4 0.57 7.63 -8.54
N HIS A 5 0.61 7.67 -9.87
CA HIS A 5 0.37 6.46 -10.66
C HIS A 5 1.72 5.95 -11.13
N PHE A 6 2.16 4.85 -10.55
CA PHE A 6 3.50 4.33 -10.84
C PHE A 6 3.55 3.56 -12.14
N LYS A 7 4.64 3.75 -12.85
CA LYS A 7 4.98 2.93 -14.00
C LYS A 7 6.18 2.09 -13.65
N THR A 8 6.29 0.95 -14.30
CA THR A 8 7.36 0.01 -13.99
C THR A 8 8.73 0.66 -14.04
N ALA A 9 8.97 1.51 -15.04
CA ALA A 9 10.29 2.10 -15.23
C ALA A 9 10.71 3.05 -14.12
N GLU A 10 9.76 3.66 -13.43
CA GLU A 10 10.08 4.67 -12.40
C GLU A 10 9.83 4.18 -10.99
N PHE A 11 9.24 3.02 -10.83
CA PHE A 11 8.78 2.55 -9.53
C PHE A 11 9.91 2.47 -8.50
N ASP A 12 10.99 1.81 -8.87
CA ASP A 12 12.07 1.58 -7.90
C ASP A 12 12.68 2.86 -7.38
N ALA A 13 12.92 3.82 -8.27
CA ALA A 13 13.49 5.09 -7.85
C ALA A 13 12.53 5.86 -6.94
N ALA A 14 11.24 5.80 -7.27
CA ALA A 14 10.25 6.54 -6.50
C ALA A 14 10.13 6.00 -5.08
N VAL A 15 10.03 4.68 -4.94
CA VAL A 15 9.84 4.10 -3.59
C VAL A 15 11.13 4.12 -2.79
N ALA A 16 12.28 4.06 -3.46
CA ALA A 16 13.55 4.12 -2.75
C ALA A 16 13.78 5.49 -2.14
N ALA A 17 13.20 6.52 -2.75
CA ALA A 17 13.36 7.88 -2.25
C ALA A 17 12.43 8.20 -1.08
N ALA A 18 11.49 7.33 -0.77
CA ALA A 18 10.50 7.58 0.27
C ALA A 18 10.74 6.66 1.46
N PRO A 19 10.75 7.22 2.69
CA PRO A 19 10.91 6.38 3.88
C PRO A 19 9.76 5.38 4.01
N LEU A 20 8.54 5.82 3.72
CA LEU A 20 7.36 4.96 3.77
C LEU A 20 6.55 5.15 2.49
N ALA A 21 6.04 4.06 1.97
CA ALA A 21 5.20 4.09 0.78
C ALA A 21 4.07 3.09 0.90
N MET A 22 2.95 3.42 0.27
CA MET A 22 1.80 2.53 0.18
C MET A 22 1.42 2.46 -1.29
N VAL A 23 1.30 1.26 -1.81
CA VAL A 23 1.03 1.04 -3.23
C VAL A 23 -0.21 0.20 -3.38
N ASP A 24 -1.22 0.73 -4.07
CA ASP A 24 -2.49 0.07 -4.30
C ASP A 24 -2.49 -0.57 -5.70
N PHE A 25 -2.52 -1.89 -5.75
CA PHE A 25 -2.61 -2.61 -7.02
C PHE A 25 -4.08 -2.77 -7.38
N TRP A 26 -4.47 -2.27 -8.54
CA TRP A 26 -5.88 -2.18 -8.92
C TRP A 26 -6.06 -2.38 -10.42
N ALA A 27 -7.33 -2.45 -10.84
CA ALA A 27 -7.67 -2.52 -12.26
C ALA A 27 -9.01 -1.84 -12.48
N ASP A 28 -9.24 -1.37 -13.71
CA ASP A 28 -10.47 -0.66 -14.04
C ASP A 28 -11.72 -1.53 -13.90
N TRP A 29 -11.58 -2.82 -14.16
CA TRP A 29 -12.73 -3.74 -14.11
C TRP A 29 -13.02 -4.25 -12.71
N CYS A 30 -12.25 -3.85 -11.75
CA CYS A 30 -12.35 -4.40 -10.40
C CYS A 30 -13.27 -3.53 -9.54
N GLY A 31 -14.45 -4.05 -9.20
CA GLY A 31 -15.41 -3.34 -8.36
C GLY A 31 -14.86 -3.01 -6.98
N PRO A 32 -14.32 -3.99 -6.25
CA PRO A 32 -13.74 -3.71 -4.93
C PRO A 32 -12.63 -2.67 -4.97
N CYS A 33 -11.85 -2.64 -6.05
CA CYS A 33 -10.81 -1.63 -6.19
C CYS A 33 -11.39 -0.24 -6.22
N LYS A 34 -12.53 -0.08 -6.89
CA LYS A 34 -13.20 1.21 -6.97
C LYS A 34 -13.74 1.63 -5.61
N MET A 35 -14.17 0.67 -4.81
CA MET A 35 -14.63 0.98 -3.45
C MET A 35 -13.48 1.42 -2.57
N LEU A 36 -12.31 0.87 -2.79
CA LEU A 36 -11.14 1.23 -1.99
C LEU A 36 -10.51 2.55 -2.42
N SER A 37 -10.75 2.97 -3.66
CA SER A 37 -10.10 4.15 -4.21
C SER A 37 -10.27 5.41 -3.35
N PRO A 38 -11.49 5.74 -2.88
CA PRO A 38 -11.65 6.92 -2.02
C PRO A 38 -10.84 6.82 -0.73
N VAL A 39 -10.71 5.61 -0.20
CA VAL A 39 -9.93 5.38 1.01
C VAL A 39 -8.46 5.69 0.75
N ILE A 40 -7.95 5.21 -0.37
CA ILE A 40 -6.56 5.46 -0.74
C ILE A 40 -6.31 6.95 -0.95
N GLU A 41 -7.25 7.61 -1.62
CA GLU A 41 -7.12 9.05 -1.88
C GLU A 41 -7.14 9.85 -0.58
N SER A 42 -7.99 9.45 0.35
CA SER A 42 -8.07 10.10 1.65
C SER A 42 -6.75 9.97 2.40
N LEU A 43 -6.16 8.79 2.36
CA LEU A 43 -4.89 8.55 3.02
C LEU A 43 -3.75 9.33 2.34
N ALA A 44 -3.81 9.46 1.03
CA ALA A 44 -2.81 10.24 0.31
C ALA A 44 -2.81 11.68 0.78
N ASP A 45 -4.00 12.25 0.97
CA ASP A 45 -4.11 13.63 1.46
C ASP A 45 -3.68 13.74 2.91
N GLN A 46 -4.10 12.79 3.72
CA GLN A 46 -3.84 12.82 5.16
C GLN A 46 -2.37 12.69 5.48
N TYR A 47 -1.66 11.87 4.73
CA TYR A 47 -0.24 11.61 4.99
C TYR A 47 0.70 12.25 3.97
N LYS A 48 0.20 13.25 3.28
CA LYS A 48 1.00 13.97 2.30
C LYS A 48 2.29 14.47 2.95
N GLY A 49 3.41 14.21 2.28
CA GLY A 49 4.70 14.60 2.80
C GLY A 49 5.32 13.61 3.78
N LYS A 50 4.55 12.62 4.22
CA LYS A 50 5.05 11.62 5.17
C LYS A 50 5.09 10.23 4.57
N VAL A 51 4.09 9.90 3.78
CA VAL A 51 4.00 8.60 3.13
C VAL A 51 3.75 8.82 1.65
N LEU A 52 4.53 8.15 0.83
CA LEU A 52 4.30 8.19 -0.61
C LEU A 52 3.16 7.23 -0.91
N VAL A 53 2.03 7.75 -1.38
CA VAL A 53 0.87 6.94 -1.69
C VAL A 53 0.69 6.90 -3.20
N GLY A 54 0.60 5.70 -3.75
CA GLY A 54 0.43 5.57 -5.18
C GLY A 54 -0.35 4.35 -5.56
N LYS A 55 -0.61 4.23 -6.85
CA LYS A 55 -1.41 3.15 -7.42
C LYS A 55 -0.68 2.53 -8.59
N VAL A 56 -0.88 1.24 -8.78
CA VAL A 56 -0.35 0.51 -9.93
C VAL A 56 -1.53 -0.20 -10.59
N ASN A 57 -1.77 0.10 -11.86
CA ASN A 57 -2.79 -0.59 -12.62
C ASN A 57 -2.18 -1.89 -13.11
N VAL A 58 -2.71 -3.02 -12.66
CA VAL A 58 -2.09 -4.32 -12.97
C VAL A 58 -2.16 -4.67 -14.45
N ASP A 59 -3.12 -4.10 -15.17
CA ASP A 59 -3.23 -4.36 -16.60
C ASP A 59 -2.21 -3.56 -17.39
N GLU A 60 -1.87 -2.36 -16.93
CA GLU A 60 -0.89 -1.51 -17.59
C GLU A 60 0.53 -1.82 -17.17
N GLU A 61 0.70 -2.27 -15.94
CA GLU A 61 2.03 -2.58 -15.39
C GLU A 61 2.07 -4.02 -14.87
N PRO A 62 1.91 -5.00 -15.76
CA PRO A 62 1.87 -6.39 -15.31
C PRO A 62 3.18 -6.88 -14.69
N ASP A 63 4.30 -6.27 -15.08
CA ASP A 63 5.58 -6.69 -14.52
C ASP A 63 5.67 -6.38 -13.03
N LEU A 64 5.13 -5.23 -12.61
CA LEU A 64 5.12 -4.89 -11.19
C LEU A 64 4.22 -5.84 -10.42
N ALA A 65 3.04 -6.12 -10.96
CA ALA A 65 2.12 -7.04 -10.30
C ALA A 65 2.76 -8.41 -10.11
N ARG A 66 3.47 -8.88 -11.14
CA ARG A 66 4.15 -10.17 -11.09
C ARG A 66 5.27 -10.15 -10.07
N ARG A 67 6.03 -9.06 -10.04
CA ARG A 67 7.17 -8.92 -9.14
C ARG A 67 6.74 -8.99 -7.68
N PHE A 68 5.61 -8.40 -7.36
CA PHE A 68 5.10 -8.43 -5.99
C PHE A 68 4.20 -9.63 -5.72
N GLY A 69 4.02 -10.50 -6.70
CA GLY A 69 3.22 -11.70 -6.51
C GLY A 69 1.77 -11.40 -6.18
N VAL A 70 1.21 -10.37 -6.81
CA VAL A 70 -0.17 -9.98 -6.55
C VAL A 70 -1.11 -11.00 -7.20
N MET A 71 -1.83 -11.73 -6.36
CA MET A 71 -2.73 -12.77 -6.83
C MET A 71 -4.17 -12.32 -6.94
N SER A 72 -4.55 -11.33 -6.17
CA SER A 72 -5.90 -10.79 -6.21
C SER A 72 -5.82 -9.30 -5.96
N ILE A 73 -6.85 -8.57 -6.39
CA ILE A 73 -6.91 -7.13 -6.22
C ILE A 73 -8.23 -6.74 -5.58
N PRO A 74 -8.25 -5.67 -4.81
CA PRO A 74 -7.13 -4.79 -4.54
C PRO A 74 -6.14 -5.40 -3.56
N THR A 75 -4.86 -5.14 -3.77
CA THR A 75 -3.81 -5.48 -2.83
C THR A 75 -3.04 -4.21 -2.53
N VAL A 76 -2.87 -3.89 -1.27
CA VAL A 76 -2.12 -2.71 -0.86
C VAL A 76 -0.82 -3.19 -0.24
N VAL A 77 0.29 -2.77 -0.81
CA VAL A 77 1.62 -3.15 -0.37
C VAL A 77 2.26 -1.99 0.37
N PHE A 78 2.84 -2.26 1.52
CA PHE A 78 3.48 -1.25 2.35
C PHE A 78 4.99 -1.44 2.27
N LEU A 79 5.69 -0.36 1.94
CA LEU A 79 7.12 -0.38 1.74
C LEU A 79 7.82 0.57 2.70
N LYS A 80 8.97 0.15 3.20
CA LYS A 80 9.81 0.99 4.02
C LYS A 80 11.19 1.01 3.37
N ASN A 81 11.63 2.19 3.00
CA ASN A 81 12.90 2.37 2.30
C ASN A 81 12.99 1.46 1.07
N GLY A 82 11.87 1.34 0.37
CA GLY A 82 11.83 0.56 -0.85
C GLY A 82 11.59 -0.92 -0.69
N GLN A 83 11.45 -1.40 0.53
CA GLN A 83 11.24 -2.83 0.77
C GLN A 83 9.90 -3.11 1.40
N GLU A 84 9.23 -4.11 0.87
CA GLU A 84 7.91 -4.50 1.37
C GLU A 84 8.04 -5.03 2.79
N PHE A 85 7.20 -4.51 3.69
CA PHE A 85 7.17 -5.03 5.05
C PHE A 85 5.79 -5.51 5.46
N ASP A 86 4.76 -5.21 4.67
CA ASP A 86 3.40 -5.68 4.96
C ASP A 86 2.56 -5.54 3.72
N ARG A 87 1.42 -6.21 3.70
CA ARG A 87 0.43 -6.03 2.65
C ARG A 87 -0.94 -6.38 3.17
N LYS A 88 -1.95 -5.76 2.58
CA LYS A 88 -3.34 -6.01 2.90
C LYS A 88 -4.08 -6.32 1.63
N VAL A 89 -4.95 -7.30 1.67
CA VAL A 89 -5.72 -7.71 0.50
C VAL A 89 -7.19 -7.43 0.78
N GLY A 90 -7.87 -6.78 -0.19
CA GLY A 90 -9.28 -6.50 -0.08
C GLY A 90 -9.58 -5.11 0.42
N VAL A 91 -10.87 -4.79 0.49
CA VAL A 91 -11.32 -3.47 0.92
C VAL A 91 -11.33 -3.41 2.45
N MET A 92 -10.81 -2.33 2.98
CA MET A 92 -10.81 -2.15 4.42
C MET A 92 -10.83 -0.66 4.76
N PRO A 93 -11.22 -0.31 5.99
CA PRO A 93 -11.32 1.10 6.37
C PRO A 93 -9.94 1.75 6.48
N PRO A 94 -9.90 3.09 6.35
CA PRO A 94 -8.62 3.80 6.36
C PRO A 94 -7.76 3.52 7.59
N ARG A 95 -8.39 3.36 8.74
CA ARG A 95 -7.60 3.18 9.97
C ARG A 95 -6.80 1.88 9.94
N ARG A 96 -7.31 0.87 9.27
CA ARG A 96 -6.59 -0.40 9.19
C ARG A 96 -5.38 -0.29 8.29
N LEU A 97 -5.49 0.50 7.24
CA LEU A 97 -4.34 0.74 6.38
C LEU A 97 -3.34 1.65 7.05
N ALA A 98 -3.83 2.72 7.66
CA ALA A 98 -2.95 3.69 8.30
C ALA A 98 -2.21 3.12 9.49
N ALA A 99 -2.72 2.07 10.08
CA ALA A 99 -2.07 1.46 11.26
C ALA A 99 -0.64 1.03 10.96
N CYS A 100 -0.32 0.81 9.70
CA CYS A 100 1.01 0.31 9.36
C CYS A 100 2.09 1.37 9.41
N TRP A 101 1.74 2.65 9.43
CA TRP A 101 2.76 3.68 9.50
C TRP A 101 2.48 4.74 10.54
N THR A 102 1.52 4.51 11.40
CA THR A 102 1.28 5.42 12.53
C THR A 102 2.26 5.05 13.63
N PRO A 103 2.41 5.90 14.63
CA PRO A 103 3.23 5.56 15.77
C PRO A 103 2.87 4.23 16.40
N THR A 104 1.59 3.88 16.35
CA THR A 104 1.15 2.59 16.88
C THR A 104 1.78 1.43 16.14
N CYS A 105 1.86 1.55 14.83
CA CYS A 105 2.49 0.50 14.05
C CYS A 105 3.99 0.44 14.32
N GLU A 106 4.56 1.56 14.71
CA GLU A 106 5.99 1.63 15.02
C GLU A 106 6.30 1.13 16.41
N LEU A 107 5.29 0.83 17.19
CA LEU A 107 5.53 0.34 18.53
C LEU A 107 6.37 -0.92 18.53
N PRO A 108 6.89 -1.29 19.70
CA PRO A 108 7.79 -2.44 19.78
C PRO A 108 7.28 -3.63 18.99
N ARG A 109 8.18 -4.26 18.28
CA ARG A 109 7.83 -5.41 17.50
C ARG A 109 7.16 -6.49 18.31
N ALA A 110 7.55 -6.59 19.57
CA ALA A 110 6.98 -7.59 20.45
C ALA A 110 5.45 -7.45 20.52
N VAL A 111 4.98 -6.21 20.60
CA VAL A 111 3.55 -5.95 20.66
C VAL A 111 2.86 -6.41 19.37
N ARG A 112 3.43 -6.05 18.23
CA ARG A 112 2.84 -6.44 16.97
C ARG A 112 2.90 -7.95 16.76
N THR A 113 3.99 -8.55 17.20
CA THR A 113 4.14 -9.99 17.08
C THR A 113 3.10 -10.72 17.91
N VAL A 114 2.86 -10.24 19.11
CA VAL A 114 1.85 -10.82 19.98
C VAL A 114 0.48 -10.69 19.33
N GLN A 115 0.18 -9.52 18.78
CA GLN A 115 -1.10 -9.33 18.12
C GLN A 115 -1.29 -10.27 16.95
N ARG A 116 -0.23 -10.50 16.19
CA ARG A 116 -0.34 -11.45 15.08
C ARG A 116 -0.63 -12.84 15.56
N ARG A 117 0.02 -13.26 16.63
CA ARG A 117 -0.22 -14.59 17.15
C ARG A 117 -1.65 -14.73 17.62
N GLU A 118 -2.17 -13.70 18.24
CA GLU A 118 -3.54 -13.75 18.72
C GLU A 118 -4.53 -13.84 17.57
N ILE A 119 -4.23 -13.21 16.48
CA ILE A 119 -5.09 -13.24 15.31
C ILE A 119 -5.11 -14.63 14.69
N ARG A 120 -3.99 -15.31 14.73
CA ARG A 120 -3.94 -16.66 14.22
C ARG A 120 -4.60 -17.61 15.17
#